data_01e17c39f9048565eef4dd122604eec6
#
_entry.id   01e17c39f9048565eef4dd122604eec6
#
_cell.length_a   1.000
_cell.length_b   1.000
_cell.length_c   1.000
_cell.angle_alpha   90.00
_cell.angle_beta   90.00
_cell.angle_gamma   90.00
#
_symmetry.space_group_name_H-M   'P 1'
#
loop_
_entity.id
_entity.type
_entity.pdbx_description
1 polymer ?
#
loop_
_entity_poly.entity_id
_entity_poly.type
_entity_poly.pdbx_seq_one_letter_code
_entity_poly.pdbx_strand_id
1 'polypeptide(L)'
;MSETPFIITIDTEGDDLWSKPREITTRNAEYLPRFQSLCERFRFKPVYLTNYEMAMSDVFVEFARDVLARGAGEIGMHLHAWNSPPLVPLTSDDFRYQPYLIEYPDPVMKEKIRIVTRLLEDRFDQAIVSHRAGRLGFDGRYAAMLLDEGYRVDCSVSPGLDWSGTSGDPNGKGGTDYTHFPHDPYFLSPTDISAPTSAGLMEVPMTIRTSGLFRGAPWVYRIPLLRQTANRLVSPALNHLCPAESNLRGMLRATRTARAEGAAHLDFSLHSSELMPGGSPTFRAATDIELLYEDLEILFEELSTWCCGMTLKEFHASFRKSPGEAVSDIPGDRICGAATNQEMVRA
;
A
#
# COMPACT_ATOMS: atom_id res chain seq x y z
N MET A 1 -8.71 24.85 6.63
CA MET A 1 -8.91 23.70 5.76
C MET A 1 -8.49 22.48 6.57
N SER A 2 -9.25 21.40 6.59
CA SER A 2 -8.82 20.15 7.21
C SER A 2 -7.57 19.61 6.49
N GLU A 3 -6.60 19.09 7.24
CA GLU A 3 -5.42 18.44 6.68
C GLU A 3 -5.86 17.19 5.89
N THR A 4 -5.22 16.93 4.76
CA THR A 4 -5.50 15.72 3.97
C THR A 4 -4.80 14.51 4.62
N PRO A 5 -5.50 13.39 4.88
CA PRO A 5 -4.88 12.16 5.34
C PRO A 5 -3.77 11.68 4.39
N PHE A 6 -2.58 11.43 4.93
CA PHE A 6 -1.45 10.85 4.22
C PHE A 6 -1.12 9.49 4.82
N ILE A 7 -1.25 8.46 4.02
CA ILE A 7 -1.04 7.07 4.37
C ILE A 7 0.24 6.61 3.68
N ILE A 8 1.11 5.93 4.41
CA ILE A 8 2.32 5.32 3.89
C ILE A 8 2.16 3.81 4.02
N THR A 9 2.12 3.10 2.90
CA THR A 9 1.99 1.65 2.85
C THR A 9 3.27 1.01 2.34
N ILE A 10 3.79 0.05 3.08
CA ILE A 10 5.03 -0.65 2.77
C ILE A 10 4.71 -2.12 2.52
N ASP A 11 4.87 -2.58 1.27
CA ASP A 11 4.84 -4.00 0.98
C ASP A 11 6.09 -4.63 1.60
N THR A 12 5.89 -5.20 2.78
CA THR A 12 6.96 -5.69 3.64
C THR A 12 7.17 -7.16 3.34
N GLU A 13 8.14 -7.42 2.47
CA GLU A 13 8.33 -8.70 1.80
C GLU A 13 9.81 -9.07 1.67
N GLY A 14 10.10 -10.26 1.15
CA GLY A 14 11.45 -10.76 0.97
C GLY A 14 12.31 -9.93 0.01
N ASP A 15 13.62 -10.16 0.08
CA ASP A 15 14.61 -9.47 -0.73
C ASP A 15 14.43 -9.79 -2.22
N ASP A 16 14.37 -8.75 -3.06
CA ASP A 16 14.39 -8.84 -4.54
C ASP A 16 13.47 -9.93 -5.14
N LEU A 17 12.20 -9.94 -4.73
CA LEU A 17 11.23 -10.93 -5.26
C LEU A 17 11.03 -10.81 -6.78
N TRP A 18 11.42 -9.70 -7.39
CA TRP A 18 11.40 -9.52 -8.87
C TRP A 18 12.35 -10.49 -9.58
N SER A 19 13.47 -10.87 -8.95
CA SER A 19 14.40 -11.86 -9.49
C SER A 19 13.88 -13.29 -9.38
N LYS A 20 12.72 -13.50 -8.71
CA LYS A 20 12.09 -14.79 -8.47
C LYS A 20 13.01 -15.79 -7.75
N PRO A 21 13.58 -15.42 -6.60
CA PRO A 21 14.51 -16.27 -5.88
C PRO A 21 13.80 -17.52 -5.36
N ARG A 22 14.52 -18.66 -5.40
CA ARG A 22 14.02 -19.92 -4.81
C ARG A 22 14.15 -19.91 -3.29
N GLU A 23 15.17 -19.27 -2.79
CA GLU A 23 15.41 -19.03 -1.38
C GLU A 23 15.20 -17.55 -1.10
N ILE A 24 14.16 -17.25 -0.31
CA ILE A 24 13.77 -15.88 0.01
C ILE A 24 14.46 -15.50 1.31
N THR A 25 15.24 -14.43 1.27
CA THR A 25 15.87 -13.81 2.44
C THR A 25 15.15 -12.53 2.85
N THR A 26 15.37 -12.05 4.09
CA THR A 26 14.67 -10.90 4.68
C THR A 26 15.66 -9.88 5.28
N ARG A 27 16.83 -9.74 4.66
CA ARG A 27 17.88 -8.80 5.12
C ARG A 27 17.41 -7.34 5.05
N ASN A 28 16.46 -7.04 4.17
CA ASN A 28 15.89 -5.70 4.06
C ASN A 28 15.22 -5.23 5.38
N ALA A 29 14.86 -6.12 6.29
CA ALA A 29 14.36 -5.76 7.63
C ALA A 29 15.32 -4.86 8.41
N GLU A 30 16.64 -5.01 8.20
CA GLU A 30 17.68 -4.20 8.86
C GLU A 30 17.67 -2.73 8.39
N TYR A 31 17.04 -2.43 7.26
CA TYR A 31 16.98 -1.08 6.68
C TYR A 31 15.71 -0.31 7.06
N LEU A 32 14.70 -0.98 7.61
CA LEU A 32 13.43 -0.36 8.03
C LEU A 32 13.57 0.70 9.13
N PRO A 33 14.47 0.57 10.14
CA PRO A 33 14.61 1.58 11.20
C PRO A 33 14.97 2.97 10.66
N ARG A 34 15.77 3.08 9.60
CA ARG A 34 16.10 4.36 8.98
C ARG A 34 14.87 5.02 8.36
N PHE A 35 14.05 4.22 7.66
CA PHE A 35 12.82 4.72 7.05
C PHE A 35 11.79 5.11 8.11
N GLN A 36 11.62 4.31 9.16
CA GLN A 36 10.75 4.63 10.30
C GLN A 36 11.15 5.96 10.93
N SER A 37 12.44 6.16 11.17
CA SER A 37 12.96 7.42 11.75
C SER A 37 12.68 8.61 10.85
N LEU A 38 12.78 8.45 9.53
CA LEU A 38 12.41 9.49 8.58
C LEU A 38 10.91 9.84 8.69
N CYS A 39 10.03 8.84 8.70
CA CYS A 39 8.59 9.05 8.83
C CYS A 39 8.22 9.77 10.14
N GLU A 40 8.77 9.32 11.26
CA GLU A 40 8.51 9.93 12.59
C GLU A 40 8.96 11.39 12.66
N ARG A 41 10.04 11.75 12.00
CA ARG A 41 10.52 13.14 11.92
C ARG A 41 9.48 14.08 11.31
N PHE A 42 8.66 13.57 10.39
CA PHE A 42 7.55 14.30 9.78
C PHE A 42 6.18 13.97 10.40
N ARG A 43 6.15 13.20 11.50
CA ARG A 43 4.92 12.75 12.19
C ARG A 43 4.03 11.86 11.29
N PHE A 44 4.63 11.09 10.41
CA PHE A 44 3.95 10.09 9.59
C PHE A 44 4.09 8.71 10.23
N LYS A 45 3.07 7.87 10.03
CA LYS A 45 2.97 6.52 10.62
C LYS A 45 2.86 5.48 9.50
N PRO A 46 3.93 4.76 9.17
CA PRO A 46 3.88 3.71 8.15
C PRO A 46 2.97 2.54 8.54
N VAL A 47 2.37 1.92 7.52
CA VAL A 47 1.67 0.64 7.59
C VAL A 47 2.55 -0.41 6.92
N TYR A 48 3.08 -1.34 7.70
CA TYR A 48 3.90 -2.45 7.22
C TYR A 48 2.99 -3.61 6.83
N LEU A 49 2.68 -3.73 5.54
CA LEU A 49 1.87 -4.80 4.97
C LEU A 49 2.76 -6.04 4.82
N THR A 50 2.66 -6.93 5.78
CA THR A 50 3.65 -7.97 6.06
C THR A 50 3.26 -9.28 5.42
N ASN A 51 4.18 -9.87 4.66
CA ASN A 51 4.00 -11.21 4.12
C ASN A 51 4.56 -12.31 5.04
N TYR A 52 4.43 -13.57 4.59
CA TYR A 52 4.77 -14.73 5.40
C TYR A 52 6.24 -14.77 5.84
N GLU A 53 7.20 -14.57 4.93
CA GLU A 53 8.62 -14.64 5.23
C GLU A 53 9.09 -13.54 6.18
N MET A 54 8.53 -12.34 6.06
CA MET A 54 8.83 -11.24 6.98
C MET A 54 8.23 -11.50 8.36
N ALA A 55 7.01 -12.06 8.44
CA ALA A 55 6.42 -12.49 9.71
C ALA A 55 7.26 -13.57 10.42
N MET A 56 8.08 -14.32 9.69
CA MET A 56 9.01 -15.33 10.24
C MET A 56 10.39 -14.75 10.58
N SER A 57 10.70 -13.51 10.18
CA SER A 57 11.98 -12.84 10.45
C SER A 57 12.00 -12.25 11.86
N ASP A 58 12.84 -12.77 12.74
CA ASP A 58 12.95 -12.24 14.12
C ASP A 58 13.40 -10.77 14.13
N VAL A 59 14.28 -10.37 13.20
CA VAL A 59 14.72 -8.97 13.02
C VAL A 59 13.54 -8.06 12.73
N PHE A 60 12.69 -8.45 11.80
CA PHE A 60 11.49 -7.67 11.49
C PHE A 60 10.51 -7.66 12.66
N VAL A 61 10.26 -8.81 13.29
CA VAL A 61 9.31 -8.92 14.40
C VAL A 61 9.70 -8.04 15.58
N GLU A 62 10.98 -8.00 15.93
CA GLU A 62 11.50 -7.12 17.00
C GLU A 62 11.28 -5.64 16.65
N PHE A 63 11.68 -5.23 15.45
CA PHE A 63 11.44 -3.88 14.92
C PHE A 63 9.96 -3.51 14.95
N ALA A 64 9.10 -4.36 14.42
CA ALA A 64 7.66 -4.10 14.31
C ALA A 64 6.98 -3.99 15.67
N ARG A 65 7.38 -4.81 16.64
CA ARG A 65 6.89 -4.73 18.03
C ARG A 65 7.27 -3.41 18.70
N ASP A 66 8.46 -2.90 18.47
CA ASP A 66 8.87 -1.57 18.96
C ASP A 66 8.01 -0.46 18.34
N VAL A 67 7.81 -0.49 17.02
CA VAL A 67 6.95 0.47 16.31
C VAL A 67 5.52 0.46 16.88
N LEU A 68 4.94 -0.74 17.09
CA LEU A 68 3.61 -0.89 17.65
C LEU A 68 3.52 -0.39 19.09
N ALA A 69 4.49 -0.74 19.94
CA ALA A 69 4.52 -0.31 21.33
C ALA A 69 4.57 1.22 21.49
N ARG A 70 5.17 1.91 20.53
CA ARG A 70 5.25 3.38 20.47
C ARG A 70 4.05 4.03 19.78
N GLY A 71 3.13 3.24 19.20
CA GLY A 71 2.02 3.77 18.39
C GLY A 71 2.50 4.52 17.13
N ALA A 72 3.68 4.16 16.63
CA ALA A 72 4.37 4.85 15.54
C ALA A 72 4.11 4.25 14.16
N GLY A 73 3.25 3.23 14.04
CA GLY A 73 2.88 2.58 12.79
C GLY A 73 1.82 1.49 13.00
N GLU A 74 1.53 0.77 11.94
CA GLU A 74 0.56 -0.33 11.90
C GLU A 74 1.15 -1.54 11.19
N ILE A 75 0.72 -2.74 11.58
CA ILE A 75 1.01 -3.99 10.87
C ILE A 75 -0.28 -4.45 10.17
N GLY A 76 -0.19 -4.66 8.87
CA GLY A 76 -1.22 -5.29 8.04
C GLY A 76 -0.70 -6.55 7.37
N MET A 77 -1.53 -7.20 6.55
CA MET A 77 -1.16 -8.40 5.79
C MET A 77 -0.89 -8.06 4.32
N HIS A 78 0.20 -8.63 3.78
CA HIS A 78 0.49 -8.76 2.36
C HIS A 78 0.68 -10.23 2.03
N LEU A 79 -0.11 -10.80 1.12
CA LEU A 79 -0.09 -12.23 0.90
C LEU A 79 0.34 -12.59 -0.52
N HIS A 80 1.49 -13.25 -0.63
CA HIS A 80 1.93 -13.91 -1.86
C HIS A 80 1.57 -15.39 -1.82
N ALA A 81 0.79 -15.84 -2.80
CA ALA A 81 0.21 -17.18 -2.76
C ALA A 81 1.25 -18.30 -2.91
N TRP A 82 2.32 -18.06 -3.69
CA TRP A 82 3.30 -19.09 -4.01
C TRP A 82 4.25 -19.45 -2.86
N ASN A 83 4.47 -18.56 -1.90
CA ASN A 83 5.36 -18.77 -0.77
C ASN A 83 4.66 -18.80 0.61
N SER A 84 3.35 -18.56 0.65
CA SER A 84 2.56 -18.62 1.88
C SER A 84 1.92 -20.00 2.08
N PRO A 85 1.92 -20.56 3.31
CA PRO A 85 1.29 -21.84 3.59
C PRO A 85 -0.26 -21.76 3.48
N PRO A 86 -0.91 -22.92 3.17
CA PRO A 86 -0.32 -24.20 2.82
C PRO A 86 0.33 -24.14 1.44
N LEU A 87 1.51 -24.75 1.30
CA LEU A 87 2.21 -24.79 0.02
C LEU A 87 1.56 -25.83 -0.90
N VAL A 88 0.45 -25.45 -1.50
CA VAL A 88 -0.29 -26.25 -2.50
C VAL A 88 0.09 -25.74 -3.88
N PRO A 89 0.81 -26.53 -4.69
CA PRO A 89 1.21 -26.10 -6.03
C PRO A 89 -0.01 -25.86 -6.92
N LEU A 90 -0.05 -24.72 -7.61
CA LEU A 90 -1.04 -24.44 -8.66
C LEU A 90 -0.49 -24.72 -10.05
N THR A 91 0.82 -24.45 -10.23
CA THR A 91 1.52 -24.59 -11.51
C THR A 91 2.64 -25.64 -11.40
N SER A 92 3.32 -25.91 -12.50
CA SER A 92 4.52 -26.77 -12.49
C SER A 92 5.70 -26.15 -11.72
N ASP A 93 5.68 -24.84 -11.49
CA ASP A 93 6.72 -24.08 -10.79
C ASP A 93 6.16 -22.75 -10.29
N ASP A 94 5.58 -22.74 -9.10
CA ASP A 94 4.95 -21.56 -8.54
C ASP A 94 5.95 -20.42 -8.22
N PHE A 95 7.21 -20.73 -7.93
CA PHE A 95 8.26 -19.70 -7.76
C PHE A 95 8.59 -18.98 -9.07
N ARG A 96 8.53 -19.70 -10.19
CA ARG A 96 8.76 -19.12 -11.51
C ARG A 96 7.55 -18.29 -11.98
N TYR A 97 6.35 -18.83 -11.83
CA TYR A 97 5.13 -18.21 -12.35
C TYR A 97 4.51 -17.22 -11.39
N GLN A 98 4.73 -17.37 -10.10
CA GLN A 98 4.20 -16.50 -9.04
C GLN A 98 2.69 -16.29 -9.19
N PRO A 99 1.86 -17.36 -9.12
CA PRO A 99 0.44 -17.25 -9.34
C PRO A 99 -0.22 -16.30 -8.33
N TYR A 100 -1.27 -15.61 -8.79
CA TYR A 100 -2.09 -14.76 -7.95
C TYR A 100 -2.91 -15.61 -6.97
N LEU A 101 -3.23 -15.08 -5.79
CA LEU A 101 -4.11 -15.79 -4.87
C LEU A 101 -5.48 -16.08 -5.49
N ILE A 102 -6.01 -15.16 -6.27
CA ILE A 102 -7.30 -15.29 -6.98
C ILE A 102 -7.32 -16.40 -8.05
N GLU A 103 -6.18 -16.98 -8.39
CA GLU A 103 -6.10 -18.12 -9.32
C GLU A 103 -6.27 -19.47 -8.60
N TYR A 104 -6.15 -19.48 -7.25
CA TYR A 104 -6.32 -20.69 -6.44
C TYR A 104 -7.80 -21.01 -6.18
N PRO A 105 -8.14 -22.30 -5.93
CA PRO A 105 -9.47 -22.69 -5.45
C PRO A 105 -9.81 -22.06 -4.10
N ASP A 106 -11.09 -21.71 -3.87
CA ASP A 106 -11.57 -21.04 -2.67
C ASP A 106 -11.10 -21.66 -1.35
N PRO A 107 -11.11 -23.00 -1.16
CA PRO A 107 -10.61 -23.60 0.08
C PRO A 107 -9.14 -23.31 0.36
N VAL A 108 -8.31 -23.28 -0.70
CA VAL A 108 -6.86 -22.98 -0.58
C VAL A 108 -6.65 -21.49 -0.29
N MET A 109 -7.38 -20.61 -0.99
CA MET A 109 -7.37 -19.18 -0.70
C MET A 109 -7.70 -18.89 0.75
N LYS A 110 -8.84 -19.40 1.22
CA LYS A 110 -9.32 -19.20 2.60
C LYS A 110 -8.30 -19.68 3.63
N GLU A 111 -7.72 -20.86 3.41
CA GLU A 111 -6.74 -21.41 4.34
C GLU A 111 -5.43 -20.62 4.38
N LYS A 112 -4.94 -20.13 3.24
CA LYS A 112 -3.76 -19.24 3.18
C LYS A 112 -4.00 -17.93 3.94
N ILE A 113 -5.14 -17.28 3.70
CA ILE A 113 -5.53 -16.05 4.41
C ILE A 113 -5.55 -16.33 5.91
N ARG A 114 -6.27 -17.37 6.35
CA ARG A 114 -6.41 -17.74 7.75
C ARG A 114 -5.06 -18.00 8.43
N ILE A 115 -4.17 -18.74 7.78
CA ILE A 115 -2.87 -19.11 8.38
C ILE A 115 -1.98 -17.87 8.53
N VAL A 116 -1.91 -17.03 7.49
CA VAL A 116 -1.07 -15.81 7.55
C VAL A 116 -1.66 -14.81 8.54
N THR A 117 -2.98 -14.64 8.58
CA THR A 117 -3.65 -13.78 9.58
C THR A 117 -3.29 -14.21 11.00
N ARG A 118 -3.46 -15.48 11.32
CA ARG A 118 -3.14 -16.00 12.67
C ARG A 118 -1.65 -15.87 13.01
N LEU A 119 -0.78 -16.14 12.03
CA LEU A 119 0.66 -15.95 12.24
C LEU A 119 0.97 -14.50 12.63
N LEU A 120 0.40 -13.52 11.93
CA LEU A 120 0.60 -12.11 12.23
C LEU A 120 0.00 -11.72 13.58
N GLU A 121 -1.21 -12.18 13.88
CA GLU A 121 -1.87 -11.94 15.18
C GLU A 121 -1.06 -12.51 16.34
N ASP A 122 -0.54 -13.73 16.21
CA ASP A 122 0.31 -14.38 17.21
C ASP A 122 1.67 -13.67 17.38
N ARG A 123 2.26 -13.18 16.27
CA ARG A 123 3.54 -12.47 16.32
C ARG A 123 3.44 -11.08 16.96
N PHE A 124 2.31 -10.40 16.77
CA PHE A 124 2.17 -9.00 17.15
C PHE A 124 1.16 -8.75 18.28
N ASP A 125 0.52 -9.79 18.80
CA ASP A 125 -0.47 -9.74 19.90
C ASP A 125 -1.57 -8.70 19.65
N GLN A 126 -2.09 -8.65 18.43
CA GLN A 126 -3.18 -7.75 18.03
C GLN A 126 -3.94 -8.28 16.82
N ALA A 127 -5.20 -7.84 16.68
CA ALA A 127 -5.98 -8.11 15.48
C ALA A 127 -5.38 -7.39 14.25
N ILE A 128 -5.27 -8.11 13.14
CA ILE A 128 -4.83 -7.58 11.85
C ILE A 128 -6.06 -7.19 11.04
N VAL A 129 -6.15 -5.91 10.65
CA VAL A 129 -7.37 -5.35 10.06
C VAL A 129 -7.15 -4.74 8.67
N SER A 130 -5.89 -4.58 8.25
CA SER A 130 -5.51 -3.96 6.98
C SER A 130 -4.79 -4.95 6.08
N HIS A 131 -5.04 -4.86 4.77
CA HIS A 131 -4.57 -5.82 3.79
C HIS A 131 -4.15 -5.14 2.47
N ARG A 132 -3.21 -5.77 1.76
CA ARG A 132 -2.93 -5.57 0.34
C ARG A 132 -2.65 -6.91 -0.32
N ALA A 133 -3.32 -7.18 -1.44
CA ALA A 133 -3.12 -8.40 -2.22
C ALA A 133 -1.74 -8.44 -2.87
N GLY A 134 -1.07 -9.57 -2.79
CA GLY A 134 0.19 -9.81 -3.50
C GLY A 134 0.01 -9.61 -5.00
N ARG A 135 0.95 -8.86 -5.61
CA ARG A 135 0.90 -8.46 -7.01
C ARG A 135 -0.40 -7.72 -7.39
N LEU A 136 -1.12 -7.16 -6.41
CA LEU A 136 -2.39 -6.45 -6.59
C LEU A 136 -3.49 -7.30 -7.23
N GLY A 137 -3.42 -8.63 -7.13
CA GLY A 137 -4.44 -9.55 -7.66
C GLY A 137 -5.61 -9.70 -6.67
N PHE A 138 -6.75 -9.05 -6.92
CA PHE A 138 -7.85 -8.94 -5.98
C PHE A 138 -9.21 -9.11 -6.68
N ASP A 139 -10.13 -9.86 -6.07
CA ASP A 139 -11.48 -10.08 -6.56
C ASP A 139 -12.52 -10.11 -5.42
N GLY A 140 -13.81 -10.24 -5.78
CA GLY A 140 -14.90 -10.26 -4.80
C GLY A 140 -14.86 -11.46 -3.85
N ARG A 141 -14.31 -12.61 -4.27
CA ARG A 141 -14.15 -13.78 -3.41
C ARG A 141 -13.11 -13.48 -2.33
N TYR A 142 -11.99 -12.88 -2.74
CA TYR A 142 -10.94 -12.49 -1.81
C TYR A 142 -11.47 -11.47 -0.79
N ALA A 143 -12.19 -10.43 -1.26
CA ALA A 143 -12.82 -9.44 -0.40
C ALA A 143 -13.76 -10.06 0.64
N ALA A 144 -14.61 -11.03 0.22
CA ALA A 144 -15.52 -11.73 1.12
C ALA A 144 -14.77 -12.55 2.19
N MET A 145 -13.70 -13.26 1.79
CA MET A 145 -12.88 -14.04 2.72
C MET A 145 -12.13 -13.15 3.73
N LEU A 146 -11.66 -11.97 3.31
CA LEU A 146 -11.05 -11.00 4.23
C LEU A 146 -12.05 -10.48 5.25
N LEU A 147 -13.28 -10.15 4.83
CA LEU A 147 -14.35 -9.75 5.76
C LEU A 147 -14.67 -10.84 6.77
N ASP A 148 -14.74 -12.11 6.33
CA ASP A 148 -14.95 -13.27 7.21
C ASP A 148 -13.85 -13.42 8.27
N GLU A 149 -12.59 -13.10 7.92
CA GLU A 149 -11.44 -13.16 8.84
C GLU A 149 -11.26 -11.85 9.66
N GLY A 150 -12.17 -10.87 9.52
CA GLY A 150 -12.20 -9.69 10.37
C GLY A 150 -11.47 -8.45 9.82
N TYR A 151 -10.97 -8.50 8.59
CA TYR A 151 -10.36 -7.33 7.94
C TYR A 151 -11.37 -6.20 7.74
N ARG A 152 -10.88 -4.98 7.77
CA ARG A 152 -11.69 -3.76 7.66
C ARG A 152 -11.27 -2.90 6.47
N VAL A 153 -10.00 -2.97 6.08
CA VAL A 153 -9.40 -2.14 5.04
C VAL A 153 -8.61 -3.00 4.08
N ASP A 154 -8.80 -2.75 2.80
CA ASP A 154 -7.94 -3.18 1.72
C ASP A 154 -7.34 -1.96 1.02
N CYS A 155 -6.15 -2.09 0.44
CA CYS A 155 -5.50 -1.05 -0.35
C CYS A 155 -4.82 -1.63 -1.61
N SER A 156 -5.50 -2.59 -2.26
CA SER A 156 -4.99 -3.28 -3.45
C SER A 156 -5.28 -2.56 -4.75
N VAL A 157 -6.28 -1.67 -4.79
CA VAL A 157 -6.73 -1.01 -6.01
C VAL A 157 -5.70 0.02 -6.49
N SER A 158 -5.25 -0.16 -7.73
CA SER A 158 -4.38 0.78 -8.46
C SER A 158 -5.14 1.45 -9.60
N PRO A 159 -5.90 2.53 -9.35
CA PRO A 159 -6.86 3.09 -10.30
C PRO A 159 -6.22 3.47 -11.63
N GLY A 160 -6.85 3.06 -12.73
CA GLY A 160 -6.38 3.35 -14.08
C GLY A 160 -5.33 2.38 -14.62
N LEU A 161 -4.90 1.38 -13.83
CA LEU A 161 -3.97 0.34 -14.27
C LEU A 161 -4.71 -0.96 -14.61
N ASP A 162 -4.19 -1.67 -15.61
CA ASP A 162 -4.68 -2.98 -16.06
C ASP A 162 -3.57 -4.04 -15.88
N TRP A 163 -3.79 -4.97 -14.95
CA TRP A 163 -2.88 -6.08 -14.68
C TRP A 163 -3.33 -7.40 -15.34
N SER A 164 -4.45 -7.41 -16.09
CA SER A 164 -4.97 -8.63 -16.74
C SER A 164 -3.99 -9.23 -17.76
N GLY A 165 -3.11 -8.41 -18.32
CA GLY A 165 -2.05 -8.85 -19.21
C GLY A 165 -0.83 -9.48 -18.52
N THR A 166 -0.76 -9.44 -17.18
CA THR A 166 0.34 -10.06 -16.41
C THR A 166 -0.09 -11.43 -15.90
N SER A 167 0.52 -12.50 -16.43
CA SER A 167 0.15 -13.85 -16.03
C SER A 167 0.81 -14.25 -14.70
N GLY A 168 0.05 -14.99 -13.89
CA GLY A 168 0.51 -15.85 -12.81
C GLY A 168 0.54 -17.29 -13.30
N ASP A 169 -0.58 -18.02 -13.14
CA ASP A 169 -0.76 -19.29 -13.85
C ASP A 169 -0.69 -19.07 -15.37
N PRO A 170 0.15 -19.81 -16.13
CA PRO A 170 0.19 -19.70 -17.60
C PRO A 170 -1.16 -19.92 -18.30
N ASN A 171 -2.10 -20.63 -17.65
CA ASN A 171 -3.44 -20.87 -18.13
C ASN A 171 -4.50 -20.00 -17.43
N GLY A 172 -4.05 -19.11 -16.53
CA GLY A 172 -4.89 -18.22 -15.74
C GLY A 172 -5.39 -16.99 -16.51
N LYS A 173 -6.17 -16.18 -15.82
CA LYS A 173 -6.73 -14.94 -16.38
C LYS A 173 -5.84 -13.72 -16.19
N GLY A 174 -4.70 -13.88 -15.49
CA GLY A 174 -3.84 -12.76 -15.09
C GLY A 174 -4.36 -12.00 -13.88
N GLY A 175 -3.81 -10.79 -13.66
CA GLY A 175 -4.19 -9.92 -12.55
C GLY A 175 -5.52 -9.19 -12.79
N THR A 176 -5.84 -8.25 -11.93
CA THR A 176 -7.08 -7.49 -11.95
C THR A 176 -6.98 -6.26 -12.85
N ASP A 177 -8.03 -5.95 -13.61
CA ASP A 177 -8.15 -4.70 -14.37
C ASP A 177 -8.80 -3.62 -13.49
N TYR A 178 -8.02 -2.61 -13.10
CA TYR A 178 -8.46 -1.48 -12.28
C TYR A 178 -8.74 -0.20 -13.10
N THR A 179 -8.88 -0.28 -14.42
CA THR A 179 -9.02 0.90 -15.29
C THR A 179 -10.27 1.76 -15.01
N HIS A 180 -11.28 1.17 -14.36
CA HIS A 180 -12.56 1.82 -14.09
C HIS A 180 -12.88 1.97 -12.60
N PHE A 181 -11.91 1.73 -11.73
CA PHE A 181 -12.11 1.79 -10.29
C PHE A 181 -12.07 3.23 -9.75
N PRO A 182 -12.76 3.50 -8.62
CA PRO A 182 -12.70 4.79 -7.95
C PRO A 182 -11.27 5.19 -7.54
N HIS A 183 -11.01 6.50 -7.51
CA HIS A 183 -9.76 7.07 -6.99
C HIS A 183 -9.86 7.49 -5.52
N ASP A 184 -11.08 7.66 -5.02
CA ASP A 184 -11.36 7.99 -3.63
C ASP A 184 -11.78 6.75 -2.84
N PRO A 185 -11.59 6.74 -1.51
CA PRO A 185 -11.94 5.60 -0.68
C PRO A 185 -13.43 5.28 -0.69
N TYR A 186 -13.76 4.00 -0.66
CA TYR A 186 -15.13 3.51 -0.68
C TYR A 186 -15.26 2.15 0.02
N PHE A 187 -16.47 1.79 0.45
CA PHE A 187 -16.75 0.42 0.84
C PHE A 187 -17.10 -0.38 -0.40
N LEU A 188 -16.35 -1.45 -0.66
CA LEU A 188 -16.55 -2.26 -1.88
C LEU A 188 -17.65 -3.31 -1.71
N SER A 189 -18.27 -3.67 -2.84
CA SER A 189 -19.20 -4.81 -2.92
C SER A 189 -18.45 -6.08 -3.27
N PRO A 190 -18.61 -7.20 -2.53
CA PRO A 190 -18.00 -8.47 -2.91
C PRO A 190 -18.50 -9.05 -4.26
N THR A 191 -19.64 -8.58 -4.75
CA THR A 191 -20.17 -8.99 -6.06
C THR A 191 -19.60 -8.19 -7.23
N ASP A 192 -19.18 -6.95 -6.94
CA ASP A 192 -18.51 -6.06 -7.89
C ASP A 192 -17.61 -5.11 -7.11
N ILE A 193 -16.33 -5.44 -6.99
CA ILE A 193 -15.37 -4.69 -6.19
C ILE A 193 -15.09 -3.26 -6.70
N SER A 194 -15.56 -2.91 -7.90
CA SER A 194 -15.52 -1.53 -8.43
C SER A 194 -16.71 -0.68 -7.98
N ALA A 195 -17.77 -1.30 -7.47
CA ALA A 195 -19.01 -0.63 -7.09
C ALA A 195 -19.02 -0.21 -5.61
N PRO A 196 -19.18 1.09 -5.30
CA PRO A 196 -19.32 1.56 -3.93
C PRO A 196 -20.59 1.04 -3.24
N THR A 197 -20.46 0.72 -1.93
CA THR A 197 -21.57 0.36 -1.04
C THR A 197 -21.54 1.21 0.23
N SER A 198 -22.53 1.03 1.11
CA SER A 198 -22.63 1.78 2.36
C SER A 198 -21.82 1.19 3.53
N ALA A 199 -21.40 -0.08 3.42
CA ALA A 199 -20.63 -0.78 4.46
C ALA A 199 -19.93 -2.00 3.86
N GLY A 200 -18.95 -2.53 4.58
CA GLY A 200 -18.19 -3.71 4.17
C GLY A 200 -16.70 -3.50 4.34
N LEU A 201 -15.90 -4.10 3.48
CA LEU A 201 -14.47 -3.86 3.41
C LEU A 201 -14.23 -2.48 2.76
N MET A 202 -13.47 -1.62 3.43
CA MET A 202 -13.11 -0.32 2.91
C MET A 202 -11.92 -0.47 1.99
N GLU A 203 -12.07 -0.01 0.76
CA GLU A 203 -10.95 0.14 -0.17
C GLU A 203 -10.34 1.53 -0.04
N VAL A 204 -9.01 1.58 0.08
CA VAL A 204 -8.21 2.80 0.08
C VAL A 204 -7.27 2.77 -1.14
N PRO A 205 -7.71 3.31 -2.29
CA PRO A 205 -6.96 3.17 -3.53
C PRO A 205 -5.61 3.89 -3.51
N MET A 206 -4.62 3.32 -4.20
CA MET A 206 -3.32 3.96 -4.42
C MET A 206 -3.45 5.33 -5.08
N THR A 207 -2.60 6.28 -4.71
CA THR A 207 -2.61 7.60 -5.34
C THR A 207 -1.92 7.56 -6.69
N ILE A 208 -2.73 7.48 -7.73
CA ILE A 208 -2.32 7.54 -9.13
C ILE A 208 -3.06 8.69 -9.81
N ARG A 209 -2.35 9.62 -10.45
CA ARG A 209 -2.95 10.79 -11.10
C ARG A 209 -2.46 10.96 -12.53
N THR A 210 -3.39 11.28 -13.42
CA THR A 210 -3.10 11.52 -14.83
C THR A 210 -2.50 12.92 -15.03
N SER A 211 -1.45 13.05 -15.85
CA SER A 211 -0.90 14.36 -16.22
C SER A 211 -1.93 15.21 -16.95
N GLY A 212 -1.96 16.54 -16.65
CA GLY A 212 -3.00 17.46 -17.08
C GLY A 212 -3.31 17.54 -18.59
N LEU A 213 -2.32 17.29 -19.46
CA LEU A 213 -2.53 17.23 -20.92
C LEU A 213 -3.46 16.08 -21.37
N PHE A 214 -3.60 15.04 -20.55
CA PHE A 214 -4.33 13.81 -20.90
C PHE A 214 -5.58 13.59 -20.05
N ARG A 215 -5.90 14.53 -19.13
CA ARG A 215 -7.11 14.48 -18.30
C ARG A 215 -8.40 14.28 -19.10
N GLY A 216 -8.46 14.82 -20.32
CA GLY A 216 -9.64 14.71 -21.21
C GLY A 216 -9.61 13.51 -22.18
N ALA A 217 -8.55 12.72 -22.17
CA ALA A 217 -8.37 11.65 -23.15
C ALA A 217 -7.73 10.38 -22.55
N PRO A 218 -8.33 9.77 -21.50
CA PRO A 218 -7.79 8.56 -20.87
C PRO A 218 -7.67 7.37 -21.85
N TRP A 219 -8.45 7.38 -22.93
CA TRP A 219 -8.37 6.38 -24.01
C TRP A 219 -7.04 6.33 -24.75
N VAL A 220 -6.26 7.43 -24.73
CA VAL A 220 -4.91 7.49 -25.36
C VAL A 220 -3.99 6.42 -24.76
N TYR A 221 -4.18 6.08 -23.48
CA TYR A 221 -3.36 5.07 -22.77
C TYR A 221 -3.73 3.63 -23.10
N ARG A 222 -4.93 3.41 -23.64
CA ARG A 222 -5.37 2.08 -24.10
C ARG A 222 -4.68 1.64 -25.39
N ILE A 223 -4.05 2.58 -26.11
CA ILE A 223 -3.36 2.29 -27.37
C ILE A 223 -1.84 2.29 -27.10
N PRO A 224 -1.16 1.11 -27.12
CA PRO A 224 0.25 0.98 -26.74
C PRO A 224 1.20 1.94 -27.49
N LEU A 225 0.94 2.16 -28.78
CA LEU A 225 1.74 3.05 -29.62
C LEU A 225 1.58 4.53 -29.22
N LEU A 226 0.36 4.96 -28.89
CA LEU A 226 0.09 6.33 -28.44
C LEU A 226 0.65 6.55 -27.04
N ARG A 227 0.58 5.55 -26.16
CA ARG A 227 1.20 5.58 -24.83
C ARG A 227 2.72 5.76 -24.89
N GLN A 228 3.41 5.02 -25.79
CA GLN A 228 4.86 5.16 -25.97
C GLN A 228 5.24 6.54 -26.51
N THR A 229 4.46 7.08 -27.44
CA THR A 229 4.70 8.40 -28.03
C THR A 229 4.40 9.50 -27.01
N ALA A 230 3.32 9.39 -26.26
CA ALA A 230 2.96 10.31 -25.20
C ALA A 230 4.01 10.35 -24.07
N ASN A 231 4.51 9.18 -23.65
CA ASN A 231 5.58 9.10 -22.65
C ASN A 231 6.94 9.64 -23.13
N ARG A 232 7.16 9.76 -24.44
CA ARG A 232 8.36 10.40 -25.01
C ARG A 232 8.26 11.92 -25.10
N LEU A 233 7.07 12.46 -25.26
CA LEU A 233 6.82 13.88 -25.52
C LEU A 233 6.44 14.68 -24.27
N VAL A 234 5.85 14.02 -23.30
CA VAL A 234 5.40 14.64 -22.03
C VAL A 234 5.75 13.68 -20.91
N SER A 235 6.27 14.17 -19.81
CA SER A 235 6.48 13.43 -18.53
C SER A 235 5.41 12.37 -18.29
N PRO A 236 5.73 11.23 -17.62
CA PRO A 236 4.87 10.04 -17.61
C PRO A 236 3.41 10.40 -17.39
N ALA A 237 2.60 9.77 -18.18
CA ALA A 237 1.19 10.07 -18.28
C ALA A 237 0.42 9.80 -17.00
N LEU A 238 0.82 8.75 -16.29
CA LEU A 238 0.36 8.41 -14.95
C LEU A 238 1.49 8.72 -13.97
N ASN A 239 1.20 9.55 -12.99
CA ASN A 239 2.10 9.81 -11.87
C ASN A 239 1.59 9.02 -10.68
N HIS A 240 2.34 8.02 -10.32
CA HIS A 240 2.11 7.19 -9.14
C HIS A 240 2.86 7.78 -7.94
N LEU A 241 2.25 7.80 -6.77
CA LEU A 241 2.90 8.23 -5.55
C LEU A 241 3.70 7.05 -4.95
N CYS A 242 4.71 6.63 -5.70
CA CYS A 242 5.58 5.50 -5.43
C CYS A 242 6.97 5.84 -5.98
N PRO A 243 8.07 5.65 -5.23
CA PRO A 243 9.40 5.96 -5.71
C PRO A 243 9.80 5.03 -6.86
N ALA A 244 10.50 5.60 -7.85
CA ALA A 244 11.13 4.88 -8.94
C ALA A 244 12.29 5.74 -9.42
N GLU A 245 13.43 5.20 -9.78
CA GLU A 245 14.64 5.93 -10.18
C GLU A 245 14.57 7.45 -9.86
N SER A 246 14.46 8.34 -10.81
CA SER A 246 14.46 9.80 -10.61
C SER A 246 13.06 10.42 -10.75
N ASN A 247 12.04 9.89 -10.03
CA ASN A 247 10.65 10.30 -10.23
C ASN A 247 10.07 11.31 -9.20
N LEU A 248 10.89 11.94 -8.36
CA LEU A 248 10.44 12.95 -7.37
C LEU A 248 9.47 13.98 -7.98
N ARG A 249 9.81 14.52 -9.18
CA ARG A 249 8.92 15.48 -9.86
C ARG A 249 7.56 14.89 -10.23
N GLY A 250 7.51 13.60 -10.52
CA GLY A 250 6.27 12.87 -10.79
C GLY A 250 5.44 12.72 -9.52
N MET A 251 6.04 12.31 -8.42
CA MET A 251 5.40 12.20 -7.11
C MET A 251 4.85 13.54 -6.64
N LEU A 252 5.65 14.61 -6.67
CA LEU A 252 5.20 15.97 -6.32
C LEU A 252 4.06 16.46 -7.23
N ARG A 253 4.04 16.07 -8.50
CA ARG A 253 2.94 16.38 -9.40
C ARG A 253 1.68 15.62 -9.03
N ALA A 254 1.80 14.32 -8.69
CA ALA A 254 0.67 13.51 -8.24
C ALA A 254 0.00 14.13 -7.00
N THR A 255 0.81 14.52 -5.99
CA THR A 255 0.30 15.10 -4.74
C THR A 255 -0.38 16.46 -4.97
N ARG A 256 0.23 17.35 -5.76
CA ARG A 256 -0.35 18.66 -6.10
C ARG A 256 -1.64 18.52 -6.92
N THR A 257 -1.69 17.54 -7.82
CA THR A 257 -2.89 17.23 -8.60
C THR A 257 -4.00 16.72 -7.68
N ALA A 258 -3.70 15.76 -6.82
CA ALA A 258 -4.66 15.21 -5.85
C ALA A 258 -5.20 16.31 -4.92
N ARG A 259 -4.32 17.18 -4.41
CA ARG A 259 -4.72 18.35 -3.59
C ARG A 259 -5.67 19.30 -4.34
N ALA A 260 -5.36 19.61 -5.59
CA ALA A 260 -6.19 20.49 -6.43
C ALA A 260 -7.54 19.87 -6.77
N GLU A 261 -7.63 18.55 -6.80
CA GLU A 261 -8.88 17.78 -7.00
C GLU A 261 -9.69 17.61 -5.71
N GLY A 262 -9.13 17.96 -4.56
CA GLY A 262 -9.78 17.75 -3.27
C GLY A 262 -9.82 16.27 -2.87
N ALA A 263 -8.80 15.49 -3.24
CA ALA A 263 -8.72 14.07 -2.92
C ALA A 263 -8.89 13.82 -1.42
N ALA A 264 -9.65 12.78 -1.07
CA ALA A 264 -9.97 12.43 0.30
C ALA A 264 -8.77 11.89 1.09
N HIS A 265 -7.73 11.43 0.39
CA HIS A 265 -6.49 10.90 0.96
C HIS A 265 -5.33 10.95 -0.04
N LEU A 266 -4.14 10.69 0.46
CA LEU A 266 -2.98 10.29 -0.32
C LEU A 266 -2.47 8.95 0.22
N ASP A 267 -2.20 7.99 -0.67
CA ASP A 267 -1.49 6.74 -0.36
C ASP A 267 -0.15 6.72 -1.09
N PHE A 268 0.94 6.71 -0.32
CA PHE A 268 2.31 6.51 -0.79
C PHE A 268 2.67 5.04 -0.57
N SER A 269 3.22 4.40 -1.59
CA SER A 269 3.60 2.99 -1.51
C SER A 269 5.05 2.76 -1.90
N LEU A 270 5.73 1.81 -1.23
CA LEU A 270 7.00 1.26 -1.63
C LEU A 270 7.16 -0.16 -1.09
N HIS A 271 8.15 -0.93 -1.59
CA HIS A 271 8.49 -2.24 -1.04
C HIS A 271 9.64 -2.10 -0.03
N SER A 272 9.61 -2.87 1.05
CA SER A 272 10.66 -2.83 2.08
C SER A 272 12.04 -3.11 1.50
N SER A 273 12.13 -3.98 0.52
CA SER A 273 13.37 -4.35 -0.16
C SER A 273 13.97 -3.22 -1.01
N GLU A 274 13.19 -2.21 -1.41
CA GLU A 274 13.66 -1.01 -2.11
C GLU A 274 14.51 -0.08 -1.22
N LEU A 275 14.45 -0.27 0.10
CA LEU A 275 15.29 0.47 1.07
C LEU A 275 16.69 -0.13 1.24
N MET A 276 16.93 -1.31 0.66
CA MET A 276 18.20 -2.03 0.73
C MET A 276 18.94 -1.95 -0.62
N PRO A 277 20.25 -1.66 -0.64
CA PRO A 277 21.02 -1.71 -1.88
C PRO A 277 20.97 -3.09 -2.54
N GLY A 278 20.54 -3.15 -3.80
CA GLY A 278 20.37 -4.39 -4.53
C GLY A 278 19.14 -5.23 -4.13
N GLY A 279 18.26 -4.72 -3.27
CA GLY A 279 17.01 -5.37 -2.88
C GLY A 279 15.88 -5.19 -3.90
N SER A 280 16.11 -4.43 -4.95
CA SER A 280 15.17 -4.24 -6.06
C SER A 280 15.91 -4.01 -7.38
N PRO A 281 15.24 -4.16 -8.53
CA PRO A 281 15.85 -3.83 -9.82
C PRO A 281 16.10 -2.32 -9.99
N THR A 282 15.44 -1.48 -9.20
CA THR A 282 15.50 -0.01 -9.29
C THR A 282 16.67 0.57 -8.48
N PHE A 283 16.83 0.17 -7.22
CA PHE A 283 17.81 0.72 -6.29
C PHE A 283 18.92 -0.30 -6.02
N ARG A 284 19.96 -0.28 -6.85
CA ARG A 284 21.00 -1.34 -6.88
C ARG A 284 22.21 -1.00 -6.03
N ALA A 285 22.61 0.25 -5.98
CA ALA A 285 23.78 0.72 -5.28
C ALA A 285 23.41 1.50 -4.00
N ALA A 286 24.34 1.60 -3.06
CA ALA A 286 24.17 2.44 -1.88
C ALA A 286 23.88 3.91 -2.23
N THR A 287 24.48 4.40 -3.32
CA THR A 287 24.21 5.75 -3.84
C THR A 287 22.76 5.95 -4.28
N ASP A 288 22.12 4.90 -4.83
CA ASP A 288 20.70 4.98 -5.24
C ASP A 288 19.81 5.11 -4.01
N ILE A 289 20.16 4.44 -2.92
CA ILE A 289 19.45 4.55 -1.65
C ILE A 289 19.59 5.94 -1.03
N GLU A 290 20.78 6.54 -1.08
CA GLU A 290 20.96 7.91 -0.57
C GLU A 290 20.12 8.92 -1.37
N LEU A 291 20.08 8.81 -2.71
CA LEU A 291 19.21 9.63 -3.56
C LEU A 291 17.73 9.40 -3.28
N LEU A 292 17.32 8.15 -3.03
CA LEU A 292 15.95 7.83 -2.62
C LEU A 292 15.60 8.58 -1.33
N TYR A 293 16.47 8.55 -0.32
CA TYR A 293 16.21 9.24 0.94
C TYR A 293 16.19 10.77 0.79
N GLU A 294 17.04 11.36 -0.06
CA GLU A 294 16.98 12.78 -0.41
C GLU A 294 15.63 13.15 -1.04
N ASP A 295 15.16 12.35 -2.00
CA ASP A 295 13.85 12.53 -2.65
C ASP A 295 12.69 12.39 -1.65
N LEU A 296 12.75 11.41 -0.74
CA LEU A 296 11.76 11.20 0.30
C LEU A 296 11.71 12.35 1.31
N GLU A 297 12.85 12.89 1.70
CA GLU A 297 12.89 14.06 2.60
C GLU A 297 12.20 15.27 1.98
N ILE A 298 12.49 15.57 0.71
CA ILE A 298 11.84 16.68 -0.03
C ILE A 298 10.33 16.46 -0.14
N LEU A 299 9.92 15.24 -0.46
CA LEU A 299 8.50 14.90 -0.59
C LEU A 299 7.77 15.03 0.76
N PHE A 300 8.34 14.46 1.83
CA PHE A 300 7.72 14.45 3.16
C PHE A 300 7.71 15.84 3.80
N GLU A 301 8.74 16.66 3.55
CA GLU A 301 8.76 18.06 3.96
C GLU A 301 7.58 18.83 3.31
N GLU A 302 7.38 18.71 1.99
CA GLU A 302 6.24 19.35 1.32
C GLU A 302 4.91 18.84 1.87
N LEU A 303 4.74 17.51 2.03
CA LEU A 303 3.48 16.92 2.49
C LEU A 303 3.17 17.27 3.94
N SER A 304 4.16 17.36 4.82
CA SER A 304 3.96 17.70 6.23
C SER A 304 3.37 19.09 6.46
N THR A 305 3.39 19.95 5.45
CA THR A 305 2.81 21.30 5.52
C THR A 305 1.29 21.35 5.37
N TRP A 306 0.66 20.30 4.86
CA TRP A 306 -0.77 20.27 4.56
C TRP A 306 -1.43 18.90 4.71
N CYS A 307 -0.68 17.87 5.04
CA CYS A 307 -1.17 16.53 5.31
C CYS A 307 -1.00 16.15 6.77
N CYS A 308 -1.85 15.23 7.26
CA CYS A 308 -1.65 14.54 8.53
C CYS A 308 -1.39 13.06 8.27
N GLY A 309 -0.37 12.50 8.95
CA GLY A 309 -0.06 11.08 8.86
C GLY A 309 -1.12 10.24 9.57
N MET A 310 -1.66 9.23 8.88
CA MET A 310 -2.60 8.27 9.42
C MET A 310 -2.21 6.85 8.99
N THR A 311 -2.45 5.88 9.85
CA THR A 311 -2.46 4.48 9.44
C THR A 311 -3.78 4.13 8.74
N LEU A 312 -3.85 2.98 8.06
CA LEU A 312 -5.09 2.50 7.43
C LEU A 312 -6.22 2.31 8.46
N LYS A 313 -5.89 1.76 9.63
CA LYS A 313 -6.82 1.58 10.75
C LYS A 313 -7.36 2.91 11.28
N GLU A 314 -6.48 3.90 11.47
CA GLU A 314 -6.87 5.24 11.93
C GLU A 314 -7.75 5.93 10.87
N PHE A 315 -7.38 5.82 9.60
CA PHE A 315 -8.15 6.38 8.50
C PHE A 315 -9.55 5.77 8.40
N HIS A 316 -9.67 4.45 8.45
CA HIS A 316 -10.97 3.78 8.50
C HIS A 316 -11.84 4.26 9.67
N ALA A 317 -11.26 4.40 10.86
CA ALA A 317 -12.00 4.88 12.02
C ALA A 317 -12.49 6.33 11.86
N SER A 318 -11.71 7.19 11.18
CA SER A 318 -12.08 8.58 10.90
C SER A 318 -13.15 8.67 9.79
N PHE A 319 -13.04 7.85 8.76
CA PHE A 319 -13.96 7.82 7.62
C PHE A 319 -15.39 7.45 8.03
N ARG A 320 -15.54 6.55 9.00
CA ARG A 320 -16.86 6.17 9.55
C ARG A 320 -17.51 7.23 10.44
N LYS A 321 -16.77 8.22 10.91
CA LYS A 321 -17.27 9.29 11.80
C LYS A 321 -17.83 10.51 11.04
N SER A 322 -17.95 10.48 9.72
CA SER A 322 -18.62 11.54 8.96
C SER A 322 -20.11 11.66 9.33
N PRO A 323 -20.72 12.85 9.39
CA PRO A 323 -21.79 13.22 10.31
C PRO A 323 -23.09 12.45 10.05
N GLY A 324 -23.46 11.61 11.02
CA GLY A 324 -24.73 10.87 11.09
C GLY A 324 -24.94 10.08 12.38
N GLU A 325 -23.90 9.65 13.09
CA GLU A 325 -24.05 8.83 14.30
C GLU A 325 -23.11 9.27 15.43
N ALA A 326 -23.72 9.79 16.49
CA ALA A 326 -23.06 9.99 17.77
C ALA A 326 -22.86 8.61 18.44
N VAL A 327 -21.62 8.17 18.58
CA VAL A 327 -21.25 7.04 19.44
C VAL A 327 -20.35 7.57 20.55
N SER A 328 -20.80 7.26 21.78
CA SER A 328 -20.20 7.66 23.05
C SER A 328 -18.82 7.03 23.28
N ASP A 329 -17.92 7.88 23.75
CA ASP A 329 -16.75 7.66 24.61
C ASP A 329 -15.80 6.47 24.36
N ILE A 330 -14.65 6.81 23.78
CA ILE A 330 -13.36 6.19 24.09
C ILE A 330 -12.42 7.31 24.57
N PRO A 331 -11.74 7.18 25.74
CA PRO A 331 -10.89 8.24 26.28
C PRO A 331 -9.58 8.37 25.51
N GLY A 332 -9.30 9.57 25.07
CA GLY A 332 -8.00 10.20 24.93
C GLY A 332 -7.06 9.71 23.84
N ASP A 333 -7.26 10.20 22.61
CA ASP A 333 -6.13 10.60 21.77
C ASP A 333 -6.58 11.75 20.87
N ARG A 334 -5.78 12.81 20.85
CA ARG A 334 -6.08 14.01 20.06
C ARG A 334 -5.88 13.69 18.59
N ILE A 335 -6.98 13.46 17.89
CA ILE A 335 -7.03 13.42 16.42
C ILE A 335 -6.65 14.82 15.91
N CYS A 336 -5.86 14.86 14.83
CA CYS A 336 -5.43 16.08 14.12
C CYS A 336 -6.38 17.28 14.32
N GLY A 337 -6.06 18.13 15.26
CA GLY A 337 -6.75 19.38 15.53
C GLY A 337 -5.69 20.44 15.79
N ALA A 338 -5.76 21.55 15.05
CA ALA A 338 -4.83 22.65 15.03
C ALA A 338 -4.26 22.99 16.43
N ALA A 339 -2.96 22.73 16.63
CA ALA A 339 -2.21 23.38 17.68
C ALA A 339 -2.00 24.84 17.26
N THR A 340 -2.82 25.72 17.76
CA THR A 340 -2.56 27.17 17.76
C THR A 340 -1.25 27.41 18.53
N ASN A 341 -0.25 27.92 17.82
CA ASN A 341 0.93 28.53 18.41
C ASN A 341 0.54 29.75 19.28
N GLN A 342 0.28 29.51 20.55
CA GLN A 342 0.26 30.54 21.58
C GLN A 342 0.57 29.86 22.91
N GLU A 343 1.87 29.72 23.21
CA GLU A 343 2.43 29.72 24.56
C GLU A 343 3.94 29.36 24.50
N MET A 344 4.72 30.28 24.00
CA MET A 344 6.16 30.37 24.31
C MET A 344 6.63 31.83 24.29
N VAL A 345 6.10 32.62 25.19
CA VAL A 345 6.78 33.83 25.69
C VAL A 345 6.28 34.02 27.13
N ARG A 346 6.99 33.48 28.11
CA ARG A 346 7.19 33.98 29.51
C ARG A 346 7.66 32.83 30.42
N ALA A 347 8.92 32.67 30.54
CA ALA A 347 9.70 32.54 31.79
C ALA A 347 11.19 32.36 31.43
#